data_03713f2bda20ebecabdc1679f4954a48
#
_entry.id   03713f2bda20ebecabdc1679f4954a48
#
_cell.length_a   1.000
_cell.length_b   1.000
_cell.length_c   1.000
_cell.angle_alpha   90.00
_cell.angle_beta   90.00
_cell.angle_gamma   90.00
#
_symmetry.space_group_name_H-M   'P 1'
#
loop_
_entity.id
_entity.type
_entity.pdbx_description
1 polymer ?
#
loop_
_entity_poly.entity_id
_entity_poly.type
_entity_poly.pdbx_seq_one_letter_code
_entity_poly.pdbx_strand_id
1 'polypeptide(L)'
;MTPQHHLPADIERTSLSIITAELEALGLTPPPETAAVVKRVIHTTADFDYARNLRFTPGAVAAGVAALRAGTPIVTDTNMALAGITRPGLAKVGSAALCYMADPEVAAAAKAAGTTRAVASMHRAAQEHPGAILAVGNAPTALLTIAEEIEAGLRPTLVIGVPVGFVNVVESKEILFAACEAHGVPAIAAMGRKGGSNVAAAICNALVYSAAEMLDPTARGWK
;
A
#
# COMPACT_ATOMS: atom_id res chain seq x y z
N MET A 1 -30.96 -19.28 6.96
CA MET A 1 -30.86 -17.93 6.33
C MET A 1 -30.36 -18.13 4.91
N THR A 2 -31.03 -17.62 3.91
CA THR A 2 -30.60 -17.68 2.52
C THR A 2 -29.71 -16.45 2.26
N PRO A 3 -28.49 -16.59 1.70
CA PRO A 3 -27.68 -15.44 1.33
C PRO A 3 -28.45 -14.51 0.38
N GLN A 4 -28.39 -13.19 0.65
CA GLN A 4 -29.19 -12.22 -0.12
C GLN A 4 -28.51 -11.74 -1.40
N HIS A 5 -27.17 -11.93 -1.52
CA HIS A 5 -26.37 -11.44 -2.64
C HIS A 5 -25.54 -12.59 -3.22
N HIS A 6 -25.57 -12.76 -4.53
CA HIS A 6 -24.84 -13.81 -5.25
C HIS A 6 -23.90 -13.25 -6.31
N LEU A 7 -24.10 -11.99 -6.75
CA LEU A 7 -23.27 -11.36 -7.76
C LEU A 7 -22.08 -10.62 -7.09
N PRO A 8 -20.85 -10.83 -7.55
CA PRO A 8 -19.67 -10.22 -6.93
C PRO A 8 -19.75 -8.69 -6.80
N ALA A 9 -20.28 -8.00 -7.81
CA ALA A 9 -20.45 -6.56 -7.79
C ALA A 9 -21.41 -6.08 -6.67
N ASP A 10 -22.51 -6.79 -6.47
CA ASP A 10 -23.49 -6.45 -5.43
C ASP A 10 -22.96 -6.73 -4.03
N ILE A 11 -22.20 -7.83 -3.86
CA ILE A 11 -21.55 -8.17 -2.59
C ILE A 11 -20.58 -7.05 -2.19
N GLU A 12 -19.73 -6.60 -3.11
CA GLU A 12 -18.76 -5.55 -2.79
C GLU A 12 -19.44 -4.21 -2.52
N ARG A 13 -20.43 -3.79 -3.33
CA ARG A 13 -21.18 -2.55 -3.09
C ARG A 13 -21.89 -2.58 -1.73
N THR A 14 -22.54 -3.68 -1.41
CA THR A 14 -23.20 -3.85 -0.10
C THR A 14 -22.19 -3.79 1.04
N SER A 15 -21.06 -4.46 0.91
CA SER A 15 -19.99 -4.40 1.91
C SER A 15 -19.47 -2.96 2.11
N LEU A 16 -19.19 -2.22 1.05
CA LEU A 16 -18.75 -0.83 1.14
C LEU A 16 -19.84 0.11 1.71
N SER A 17 -21.13 -0.17 1.44
CA SER A 17 -22.25 0.56 2.04
C SER A 17 -22.35 0.32 3.54
N ILE A 18 -22.23 -0.94 3.99
CA ILE A 18 -22.19 -1.30 5.41
C ILE A 18 -21.01 -0.59 6.10
N ILE A 19 -19.81 -0.68 5.54
CA ILE A 19 -18.61 -0.01 6.08
C ILE A 19 -18.86 1.49 6.21
N THR A 20 -19.50 2.12 5.24
CA THR A 20 -19.80 3.55 5.29
C THR A 20 -20.76 3.88 6.44
N ALA A 21 -21.85 3.14 6.58
CA ALA A 21 -22.83 3.35 7.65
C ALA A 21 -22.22 3.11 9.04
N GLU A 22 -21.37 2.09 9.19
CA GLU A 22 -20.70 1.81 10.46
C GLU A 22 -19.65 2.88 10.81
N LEU A 23 -18.90 3.39 9.83
CA LEU A 23 -17.96 4.51 10.01
C LEU A 23 -18.72 5.77 10.50
N GLU A 24 -19.85 6.09 9.89
CA GLU A 24 -20.71 7.21 10.30
C GLU A 24 -21.23 7.02 11.73
N ALA A 25 -21.71 5.83 12.08
CA ALA A 25 -22.17 5.50 13.42
C ALA A 25 -21.06 5.60 14.48
N LEU A 26 -19.82 5.32 14.10
CA LEU A 26 -18.64 5.47 14.97
C LEU A 26 -18.09 6.91 15.04
N GLY A 27 -18.64 7.84 14.27
CA GLY A 27 -18.12 9.21 14.14
C GLY A 27 -16.75 9.28 13.44
N LEU A 28 -16.45 8.33 12.55
CA LEU A 28 -15.17 8.15 11.89
C LEU A 28 -15.30 8.36 10.38
N THR A 29 -15.75 9.53 9.95
CA THR A 29 -15.87 9.83 8.51
C THR A 29 -14.50 10.22 7.94
N PRO A 30 -13.87 9.36 7.12
CA PRO A 30 -12.60 9.72 6.47
C PRO A 30 -12.81 10.89 5.51
N PRO A 31 -11.79 11.77 5.36
CA PRO A 31 -11.82 12.81 4.33
C PRO A 31 -12.07 12.21 2.93
N PRO A 32 -12.82 12.89 2.06
CA PRO A 32 -13.17 12.37 0.72
C PRO A 32 -11.97 11.86 -0.08
N GLU A 33 -10.83 12.55 0.01
CA GLU A 33 -9.59 12.21 -0.70
C GLU A 33 -8.94 10.90 -0.24
N THR A 34 -9.18 10.46 1.00
CA THR A 34 -8.62 9.23 1.57
C THR A 34 -9.64 8.10 1.73
N ALA A 35 -10.92 8.42 1.59
CA ALA A 35 -12.03 7.51 1.89
C ALA A 35 -11.97 6.19 1.11
N ALA A 36 -11.57 6.22 -0.17
CA ALA A 36 -11.45 5.01 -0.98
C ALA A 36 -10.40 4.04 -0.42
N VAL A 37 -9.26 4.58 0.03
CA VAL A 37 -8.17 3.79 0.64
C VAL A 37 -8.62 3.22 1.98
N VAL A 38 -9.15 4.06 2.88
CA VAL A 38 -9.60 3.63 4.21
C VAL A 38 -10.66 2.53 4.11
N LYS A 39 -11.70 2.74 3.30
CA LYS A 39 -12.78 1.76 3.11
C LYS A 39 -12.27 0.45 2.49
N ARG A 40 -11.32 0.50 1.55
CA ARG A 40 -10.72 -0.69 0.95
C ARG A 40 -9.92 -1.50 1.97
N VAL A 41 -9.17 -0.84 2.85
CA VAL A 41 -8.43 -1.52 3.93
C VAL A 41 -9.41 -2.17 4.92
N ILE A 42 -10.45 -1.45 5.36
CA ILE A 42 -11.49 -2.01 6.23
C ILE A 42 -12.20 -3.19 5.56
N HIS A 43 -12.55 -3.07 4.28
CA HIS A 43 -13.16 -4.18 3.53
C HIS A 43 -12.29 -5.45 3.52
N THR A 44 -10.95 -5.28 3.45
CA THR A 44 -10.01 -6.40 3.42
C THR A 44 -9.78 -7.03 4.80
N THR A 45 -9.90 -6.25 5.87
CA THR A 45 -9.49 -6.63 7.23
C THR A 45 -10.66 -6.82 8.20
N ALA A 46 -11.84 -6.30 7.87
CA ALA A 46 -12.98 -6.13 8.77
C ALA A 46 -12.64 -5.38 10.08
N ASP A 47 -11.63 -4.46 10.03
CA ASP A 47 -11.08 -3.77 11.20
C ASP A 47 -11.21 -2.25 11.04
N PHE A 48 -12.10 -1.65 11.81
CA PHE A 48 -12.40 -0.21 11.77
C PHE A 48 -11.32 0.65 12.42
N ASP A 49 -10.37 0.09 13.17
CA ASP A 49 -9.25 0.85 13.73
C ASP A 49 -8.38 1.47 12.62
N TYR A 50 -8.39 0.93 11.41
CA TYR A 50 -7.69 1.52 10.28
C TYR A 50 -8.20 2.92 9.91
N ALA A 51 -9.44 3.28 10.24
CA ALA A 51 -9.95 4.63 10.07
C ALA A 51 -9.25 5.66 11.01
N ARG A 52 -8.66 5.19 12.12
CA ARG A 52 -7.90 6.02 13.08
C ARG A 52 -6.40 5.92 12.87
N ASN A 53 -5.92 4.75 12.42
CA ASN A 53 -4.50 4.41 12.41
C ASN A 53 -3.82 4.68 11.07
N LEU A 54 -4.58 4.80 9.99
CA LEU A 54 -4.02 5.21 8.70
C LEU A 54 -3.69 6.71 8.74
N ARG A 55 -2.42 7.02 8.49
CA ARG A 55 -1.91 8.37 8.28
C ARG A 55 -1.52 8.59 6.84
N PHE A 56 -1.74 9.81 6.38
CA PHE A 56 -1.46 10.24 5.02
C PHE A 56 -0.69 11.56 5.10
N THR A 57 0.39 11.70 4.37
CA THR A 57 0.93 13.03 4.09
C THR A 57 -0.02 13.77 3.14
N PRO A 58 -0.02 15.12 3.14
CA PRO A 58 -0.89 15.89 2.25
C PRO A 58 -0.72 15.48 0.78
N GLY A 59 -1.82 15.18 0.11
CA GLY A 59 -1.82 14.81 -1.31
C GLY A 59 -1.32 13.40 -1.65
N ALA A 60 -0.99 12.53 -0.66
CA ALA A 60 -0.42 11.20 -0.90
C ALA A 60 -1.25 10.32 -1.85
N VAL A 61 -2.58 10.30 -1.68
CA VAL A 61 -3.47 9.53 -2.56
C VAL A 61 -3.46 10.08 -3.98
N ALA A 62 -3.53 11.40 -4.15
CA ALA A 62 -3.49 12.04 -5.46
C ALA A 62 -2.15 11.78 -6.17
N ALA A 63 -1.03 11.84 -5.45
CA ALA A 63 0.31 11.52 -5.98
C ALA A 63 0.39 10.07 -6.46
N GLY A 64 -0.09 9.10 -5.66
CA GLY A 64 -0.13 7.69 -6.05
C GLY A 64 -0.99 7.42 -7.28
N VAL A 65 -2.18 8.04 -7.35
CA VAL A 65 -3.08 7.93 -8.51
C VAL A 65 -2.43 8.52 -9.77
N ALA A 66 -1.82 9.69 -9.67
CA ALA A 66 -1.13 10.34 -10.79
C ALA A 66 0.06 9.51 -11.28
N ALA A 67 0.87 8.95 -10.36
CA ALA A 67 1.98 8.07 -10.67
C ALA A 67 1.52 6.83 -11.44
N LEU A 68 0.46 6.16 -10.98
CA LEU A 68 -0.08 4.99 -11.66
C LEU A 68 -0.60 5.32 -13.07
N ARG A 69 -1.25 6.46 -13.26
CA ARG A 69 -1.67 6.93 -14.60
C ARG A 69 -0.48 7.24 -15.52
N ALA A 70 0.67 7.58 -14.95
CA ALA A 70 1.92 7.76 -15.69
C ALA A 70 2.69 6.45 -15.92
N GLY A 71 2.15 5.29 -15.51
CA GLY A 71 2.79 3.98 -15.67
C GLY A 71 3.89 3.69 -14.65
N THR A 72 3.98 4.46 -13.57
CA THR A 72 4.98 4.26 -12.50
C THR A 72 4.81 2.87 -11.86
N PRO A 73 5.89 2.07 -11.73
CA PRO A 73 5.78 0.74 -11.13
C PRO A 73 5.58 0.78 -9.61
N ILE A 74 4.96 -0.28 -9.09
CA ILE A 74 4.88 -0.56 -7.66
C ILE A 74 5.94 -1.60 -7.31
N VAL A 75 6.79 -1.35 -6.31
CA VAL A 75 7.73 -2.35 -5.78
C VAL A 75 7.28 -2.76 -4.38
N THR A 76 7.09 -4.06 -4.17
CA THR A 76 6.64 -4.62 -2.89
C THR A 76 7.76 -5.34 -2.15
N ASP A 77 7.67 -5.39 -0.81
CA ASP A 77 8.58 -6.14 0.05
C ASP A 77 8.25 -7.62 0.17
N THR A 78 7.12 -8.08 -0.37
CA THR A 78 6.71 -9.48 -0.33
C THR A 78 6.00 -9.92 -1.60
N ASN A 79 6.19 -11.20 -1.97
CA ASN A 79 5.43 -11.82 -3.06
C ASN A 79 3.93 -11.93 -2.73
N MET A 80 3.56 -11.96 -1.44
CA MET A 80 2.17 -11.95 -1.01
C MET A 80 1.49 -10.64 -1.36
N ALA A 81 2.12 -9.49 -1.08
CA ALA A 81 1.60 -8.18 -1.49
C ALA A 81 1.52 -8.08 -3.02
N LEU A 82 2.59 -8.48 -3.73
CA LEU A 82 2.61 -8.53 -5.19
C LEU A 82 1.44 -9.34 -5.76
N ALA A 83 1.20 -10.54 -5.24
CA ALA A 83 0.12 -11.42 -5.70
C ALA A 83 -1.28 -10.85 -5.43
N GLY A 84 -1.43 -10.01 -4.39
CA GLY A 84 -2.68 -9.35 -4.02
C GLY A 84 -3.04 -8.13 -4.88
N ILE A 85 -2.10 -7.59 -5.65
CA ILE A 85 -2.34 -6.41 -6.49
C ILE A 85 -3.04 -6.81 -7.80
N THR A 86 -4.06 -6.06 -8.17
CA THR A 86 -4.90 -6.31 -9.35
C THR A 86 -4.13 -6.18 -10.67
N ARG A 87 -3.86 -7.31 -11.33
CA ARG A 87 -3.18 -7.33 -12.63
C ARG A 87 -3.99 -6.65 -13.74
N PRO A 88 -5.32 -6.88 -13.87
CA PRO A 88 -6.12 -6.17 -14.88
C PRO A 88 -6.13 -4.65 -14.69
N GLY A 89 -6.17 -4.18 -13.42
CA GLY A 89 -6.12 -2.76 -13.12
C GLY A 89 -4.78 -2.14 -13.49
N LEU A 90 -3.66 -2.79 -13.16
CA LEU A 90 -2.32 -2.35 -13.54
C LEU A 90 -2.16 -2.28 -15.07
N ALA A 91 -2.61 -3.32 -15.78
CA ALA A 91 -2.55 -3.34 -17.25
C ALA A 91 -3.33 -2.17 -17.87
N LYS A 92 -4.49 -1.81 -17.29
CA LYS A 92 -5.32 -0.70 -17.80
C LYS A 92 -4.62 0.67 -17.69
N VAL A 93 -3.76 0.86 -16.69
CA VAL A 93 -2.99 2.11 -16.52
C VAL A 93 -1.55 2.03 -17.05
N GLY A 94 -1.17 0.91 -17.70
CA GLY A 94 0.18 0.71 -18.22
C GLY A 94 1.26 0.62 -17.15
N SER A 95 0.89 0.27 -15.92
CA SER A 95 1.80 0.09 -14.78
C SER A 95 2.11 -1.39 -14.53
N ALA A 96 3.11 -1.66 -13.69
CA ALA A 96 3.51 -3.00 -13.27
C ALA A 96 3.73 -3.06 -11.76
N ALA A 97 3.69 -4.26 -11.20
CA ALA A 97 4.12 -4.50 -9.82
C ALA A 97 5.28 -5.50 -9.81
N LEU A 98 6.27 -5.25 -8.95
CA LEU A 98 7.53 -5.97 -8.86
C LEU A 98 7.81 -6.37 -7.41
N CYS A 99 8.59 -7.45 -7.23
CA CYS A 99 9.10 -7.87 -5.92
C CYS A 99 10.44 -8.59 -6.12
N TYR A 100 11.49 -8.11 -5.48
CA TYR A 100 12.84 -8.67 -5.61
C TYR A 100 13.17 -9.77 -4.58
N MET A 101 12.24 -10.08 -3.67
CA MET A 101 12.49 -11.00 -2.54
C MET A 101 12.87 -12.43 -2.95
N ALA A 102 12.47 -12.89 -4.12
CA ALA A 102 12.82 -14.21 -4.66
C ALA A 102 14.06 -14.20 -5.57
N ASP A 103 14.63 -13.02 -5.84
CA ASP A 103 15.77 -12.86 -6.72
C ASP A 103 17.04 -13.44 -6.08
N PRO A 104 17.75 -14.37 -6.74
CA PRO A 104 19.00 -14.94 -6.24
C PRO A 104 20.11 -13.89 -5.99
N GLU A 105 20.18 -12.85 -6.81
CA GLU A 105 21.17 -11.78 -6.64
C GLU A 105 20.91 -10.97 -5.36
N VAL A 106 19.63 -10.68 -5.05
CA VAL A 106 19.23 -10.04 -3.80
C VAL A 106 19.56 -10.91 -2.60
N ALA A 107 19.34 -12.22 -2.71
CA ALA A 107 19.71 -13.16 -1.65
C ALA A 107 21.24 -13.21 -1.42
N ALA A 108 22.03 -13.18 -2.51
CA ALA A 108 23.49 -13.15 -2.44
C ALA A 108 24.00 -11.82 -1.86
N ALA A 109 23.45 -10.68 -2.30
CA ALA A 109 23.79 -9.36 -1.79
C ALA A 109 23.49 -9.22 -0.28
N ALA A 110 22.31 -9.67 0.15
CA ALA A 110 21.92 -9.69 1.56
C ALA A 110 22.90 -10.50 2.42
N LYS A 111 23.28 -11.69 1.94
CA LYS A 111 24.27 -12.55 2.62
C LYS A 111 25.64 -11.90 2.70
N ALA A 112 26.12 -11.31 1.61
CA ALA A 112 27.42 -10.63 1.56
C ALA A 112 27.49 -9.42 2.49
N ALA A 113 26.39 -8.65 2.58
CA ALA A 113 26.29 -7.48 3.45
C ALA A 113 25.91 -7.81 4.91
N GLY A 114 25.64 -9.08 5.26
CA GLY A 114 25.21 -9.47 6.61
C GLY A 114 23.87 -8.88 7.01
N THR A 115 22.97 -8.65 6.05
CA THR A 115 21.65 -8.02 6.25
C THR A 115 20.51 -8.90 5.78
N THR A 116 19.26 -8.38 5.85
CA THR A 116 18.07 -9.11 5.41
C THR A 116 17.84 -8.95 3.91
N ARG A 117 17.16 -9.92 3.28
CA ARG A 117 16.72 -9.78 1.88
C ARG A 117 15.79 -8.58 1.66
N ALA A 118 15.01 -8.19 2.68
CA ALA A 118 14.14 -7.03 2.59
C ALA A 118 14.94 -5.73 2.45
N VAL A 119 16.04 -5.58 3.19
CA VAL A 119 16.99 -4.44 3.06
C VAL A 119 17.59 -4.42 1.66
N ALA A 120 18.22 -5.53 1.22
CA ALA A 120 18.82 -5.61 -0.11
C ALA A 120 17.81 -5.38 -1.25
N SER A 121 16.57 -5.85 -1.07
CA SER A 121 15.47 -5.63 -2.02
C SER A 121 15.11 -4.14 -2.15
N MET A 122 15.07 -3.39 -1.05
CA MET A 122 14.76 -1.97 -1.09
C MET A 122 15.91 -1.12 -1.62
N HIS A 123 17.15 -1.46 -1.33
CA HIS A 123 18.31 -0.83 -1.98
C HIS A 123 18.27 -1.01 -3.50
N ARG A 124 17.97 -2.23 -3.97
CA ARG A 124 17.82 -2.48 -5.41
C ARG A 124 16.64 -1.69 -6.01
N ALA A 125 15.52 -1.65 -5.31
CA ALA A 125 14.37 -0.84 -5.74
C ALA A 125 14.72 0.65 -5.86
N ALA A 126 15.48 1.20 -4.91
CA ALA A 126 15.94 2.58 -4.93
C ALA A 126 16.87 2.86 -6.14
N GLN A 127 17.71 1.90 -6.51
CA GLN A 127 18.65 2.04 -7.63
C GLN A 127 17.96 1.89 -8.99
N GLU A 128 17.13 0.84 -9.17
CA GLU A 128 16.52 0.52 -10.46
C GLU A 128 15.25 1.34 -10.74
N HIS A 129 14.52 1.74 -9.69
CA HIS A 129 13.25 2.43 -9.80
C HIS A 129 13.13 3.58 -8.78
N PRO A 130 13.99 4.62 -8.84
CA PRO A 130 14.05 5.68 -7.83
C PRO A 130 12.75 6.47 -7.68
N GLY A 131 11.90 6.50 -8.71
CA GLY A 131 10.57 7.14 -8.70
C GLY A 131 9.40 6.19 -8.47
N ALA A 132 9.63 4.92 -8.11
CA ALA A 132 8.56 3.93 -7.90
C ALA A 132 7.63 4.30 -6.74
N ILE A 133 6.48 3.61 -6.70
CA ILE A 133 5.67 3.46 -5.49
C ILE A 133 6.27 2.30 -4.69
N LEU A 134 6.78 2.55 -3.49
CA LEU A 134 7.35 1.53 -2.61
C LEU A 134 6.30 1.07 -1.60
N ALA A 135 5.94 -0.22 -1.60
CA ALA A 135 4.88 -0.77 -0.77
C ALA A 135 5.41 -1.86 0.17
N VAL A 136 5.51 -1.54 1.47
CA VAL A 136 6.04 -2.43 2.51
C VAL A 136 4.91 -2.91 3.41
N GLY A 137 4.65 -4.21 3.39
CA GLY A 137 3.60 -4.85 4.18
C GLY A 137 4.10 -5.83 5.24
N ASN A 138 5.40 -6.13 5.29
CA ASN A 138 5.92 -7.14 6.21
C ASN A 138 7.18 -6.69 6.97
N ALA A 139 8.20 -6.15 6.30
CA ALA A 139 9.52 -5.99 6.91
C ALA A 139 9.74 -4.56 7.48
N PRO A 140 9.82 -4.38 8.81
CA PRO A 140 10.21 -3.09 9.41
C PRO A 140 11.55 -2.60 8.92
N THR A 141 12.51 -3.50 8.69
CA THR A 141 13.84 -3.17 8.17
C THR A 141 13.80 -2.58 6.76
N ALA A 142 12.81 -2.95 5.94
CA ALA A 142 12.61 -2.31 4.63
C ALA A 142 12.19 -0.84 4.78
N LEU A 143 11.36 -0.51 5.78
CA LEU A 143 10.99 0.89 6.05
C LEU A 143 12.18 1.73 6.51
N LEU A 144 13.03 1.18 7.37
CA LEU A 144 14.25 1.86 7.82
C LEU A 144 15.18 2.14 6.65
N THR A 145 15.39 1.14 5.77
CA THR A 145 16.19 1.32 4.54
C THR A 145 15.61 2.41 3.64
N ILE A 146 14.29 2.42 3.42
CA ILE A 146 13.65 3.47 2.61
C ILE A 146 13.83 4.85 3.25
N ALA A 147 13.71 4.96 4.57
CA ALA A 147 13.95 6.22 5.28
C ALA A 147 15.41 6.70 5.10
N GLU A 148 16.39 5.82 5.26
CA GLU A 148 17.81 6.11 5.03
C GLU A 148 18.07 6.56 3.58
N GLU A 149 17.47 5.89 2.60
CA GLU A 149 17.58 6.28 1.19
C GLU A 149 16.93 7.65 0.91
N ILE A 150 15.79 7.97 1.56
CA ILE A 150 15.15 9.29 1.46
C ILE A 150 16.06 10.38 2.04
N GLU A 151 16.68 10.15 3.20
CA GLU A 151 17.69 11.04 3.78
C GLU A 151 18.90 11.22 2.83
N ALA A 152 19.31 10.17 2.13
CA ALA A 152 20.37 10.19 1.14
C ALA A 152 19.97 10.83 -0.22
N GLY A 153 18.69 11.23 -0.39
CA GLY A 153 18.24 11.94 -1.58
C GLY A 153 17.27 11.18 -2.48
N LEU A 154 16.88 9.94 -2.15
CA LEU A 154 15.83 9.22 -2.87
C LEU A 154 14.50 9.98 -2.79
N ARG A 155 13.76 10.04 -3.90
CA ARG A 155 12.44 10.69 -3.96
C ARG A 155 11.43 9.77 -4.65
N PRO A 156 10.96 8.71 -3.96
CA PRO A 156 9.91 7.85 -4.50
C PRO A 156 8.61 8.67 -4.63
N THR A 157 7.79 8.31 -5.61
CA THR A 157 6.52 9.01 -5.84
C THR A 157 5.53 8.81 -4.70
N LEU A 158 5.57 7.65 -4.06
CA LEU A 158 4.76 7.33 -2.86
C LEU A 158 5.44 6.21 -2.07
N VAL A 159 5.38 6.29 -0.75
CA VAL A 159 5.71 5.17 0.14
C VAL A 159 4.47 4.70 0.88
N ILE A 160 4.20 3.38 0.84
CA ILE A 160 3.14 2.72 1.60
C ILE A 160 3.83 1.89 2.69
N GLY A 161 3.78 2.37 3.95
CA GLY A 161 4.45 1.77 5.08
C GLY A 161 3.47 1.11 6.06
N VAL A 162 3.15 -0.16 5.84
CA VAL A 162 2.13 -0.87 6.62
C VAL A 162 2.58 -2.27 7.09
N PRO A 163 3.83 -2.47 7.54
CA PRO A 163 4.22 -3.76 8.08
C PRO A 163 3.44 -4.11 9.34
N VAL A 164 3.22 -5.41 9.57
CA VAL A 164 2.59 -5.96 10.77
C VAL A 164 3.66 -6.55 11.69
N GLY A 165 3.48 -6.46 13.00
CA GLY A 165 4.35 -7.21 13.93
C GLY A 165 4.57 -6.52 15.27
N PHE A 166 5.60 -7.00 15.99
CA PHE A 166 5.85 -6.64 17.38
C PHE A 166 7.26 -6.06 17.63
N VAL A 167 8.22 -6.32 16.73
CA VAL A 167 9.61 -5.88 16.90
C VAL A 167 9.91 -4.78 15.89
N ASN A 168 10.27 -3.60 16.35
CA ASN A 168 10.63 -2.41 15.57
C ASN A 168 9.55 -1.93 14.57
N VAL A 169 8.31 -2.44 14.69
CA VAL A 169 7.25 -2.12 13.72
C VAL A 169 6.73 -0.71 13.90
N VAL A 170 6.48 -0.30 15.14
CA VAL A 170 5.97 1.04 15.46
C VAL A 170 7.03 2.07 15.11
N GLU A 171 8.24 1.87 15.61
CA GLU A 171 9.38 2.78 15.45
C GLU A 171 9.74 2.97 13.97
N SER A 172 9.77 1.88 13.18
CA SER A 172 10.09 1.96 11.75
C SER A 172 9.07 2.78 10.95
N LYS A 173 7.79 2.71 11.32
CA LYS A 173 6.74 3.51 10.69
C LYS A 173 6.85 4.99 11.05
N GLU A 174 7.14 5.29 12.30
CA GLU A 174 7.33 6.66 12.79
C GLU A 174 8.55 7.30 12.14
N ILE A 175 9.69 6.58 12.08
CA ILE A 175 10.92 7.03 11.41
C ILE A 175 10.67 7.29 9.93
N LEU A 176 10.07 6.32 9.22
CA LEU A 176 9.77 6.50 7.81
C LEU A 176 8.83 7.69 7.57
N PHE A 177 7.76 7.79 8.34
CA PHE A 177 6.76 8.84 8.14
C PHE A 177 7.36 10.22 8.38
N ALA A 178 8.19 10.37 9.42
CA ALA A 178 8.92 11.60 9.70
C ALA A 178 9.91 11.97 8.58
N ALA A 179 10.67 11.01 8.05
CA ALA A 179 11.56 11.23 6.91
C ALA A 179 10.77 11.67 5.66
N CYS A 180 9.62 11.04 5.40
CA CYS A 180 8.75 11.43 4.28
C CYS A 180 8.21 12.86 4.44
N GLU A 181 7.75 13.25 5.63
CA GLU A 181 7.30 14.62 5.92
C GLU A 181 8.43 15.64 5.76
N ALA A 182 9.62 15.37 6.33
CA ALA A 182 10.76 16.27 6.28
C ALA A 182 11.26 16.53 4.85
N HIS A 183 11.16 15.53 3.98
CA HIS A 183 11.67 15.60 2.60
C HIS A 183 10.57 15.75 1.53
N GLY A 184 9.32 15.98 1.93
CA GLY A 184 8.19 16.18 0.99
C GLY A 184 7.86 14.94 0.16
N VAL A 185 8.16 13.72 0.65
CA VAL A 185 7.83 12.46 -0.02
C VAL A 185 6.41 12.06 0.38
N PRO A 186 5.51 11.79 -0.59
CA PRO A 186 4.16 11.30 -0.28
C PRO A 186 4.21 9.96 0.44
N ALA A 187 3.41 9.80 1.51
CA ALA A 187 3.39 8.58 2.30
C ALA A 187 1.98 8.22 2.81
N ILE A 188 1.72 6.90 2.89
CA ILE A 188 0.57 6.30 3.55
C ILE A 188 1.10 5.27 4.55
N ALA A 189 0.82 5.42 5.84
CA ALA A 189 1.27 4.50 6.87
C ALA A 189 0.12 4.05 7.78
N ALA A 190 0.15 2.78 8.19
CA ALA A 190 -0.74 2.27 9.24
C ALA A 190 0.00 2.29 10.58
N MET A 191 -0.24 3.30 11.40
CA MET A 191 0.47 3.47 12.67
C MET A 191 0.16 2.36 13.67
N GLY A 192 1.06 2.16 14.64
CA GLY A 192 0.97 1.05 15.58
C GLY A 192 1.38 -0.29 14.98
N ARG A 193 0.90 -1.40 15.57
CA ARG A 193 1.33 -2.77 15.23
C ARG A 193 0.58 -3.41 14.07
N LYS A 194 -0.61 -2.90 13.73
CA LYS A 194 -1.47 -3.45 12.68
C LYS A 194 -0.91 -3.15 11.28
N GLY A 195 -1.14 -4.06 10.36
CA GLY A 195 -0.70 -3.96 8.97
C GLY A 195 -0.72 -5.32 8.30
N GLY A 196 0.12 -5.49 7.29
CA GLY A 196 0.30 -6.76 6.60
C GLY A 196 0.39 -6.60 5.08
N SER A 197 0.88 -7.65 4.41
CA SER A 197 0.94 -7.69 2.94
C SER A 197 -0.43 -7.53 2.28
N ASN A 198 -1.49 -8.03 2.93
CA ASN A 198 -2.88 -7.83 2.50
C ASN A 198 -3.31 -6.35 2.59
N VAL A 199 -2.88 -5.65 3.64
CA VAL A 199 -3.15 -4.21 3.82
C VAL A 199 -2.40 -3.40 2.76
N ALA A 200 -1.11 -3.72 2.51
CA ALA A 200 -0.34 -3.09 1.44
C ALA A 200 -1.01 -3.29 0.07
N ALA A 201 -1.42 -4.52 -0.24
CA ALA A 201 -2.14 -4.82 -1.48
C ALA A 201 -3.50 -4.10 -1.56
N ALA A 202 -4.23 -3.98 -0.45
CA ALA A 202 -5.52 -3.28 -0.40
C ALA A 202 -5.34 -1.78 -0.71
N ILE A 203 -4.31 -1.13 -0.15
CA ILE A 203 -3.99 0.28 -0.45
C ILE A 203 -3.60 0.42 -1.92
N CYS A 204 -2.69 -0.43 -2.42
CA CYS A 204 -2.32 -0.43 -3.84
C CYS A 204 -3.54 -0.60 -4.74
N ASN A 205 -4.45 -1.53 -4.42
CA ASN A 205 -5.67 -1.75 -5.20
C ASN A 205 -6.63 -0.54 -5.17
N ALA A 206 -6.77 0.14 -4.03
CA ALA A 206 -7.56 1.37 -3.97
C ALA A 206 -7.01 2.45 -4.91
N LEU A 207 -5.68 2.63 -4.93
CA LEU A 207 -5.00 3.59 -5.82
C LEU A 207 -5.14 3.17 -7.29
N VAL A 208 -4.91 1.89 -7.60
CA VAL A 208 -5.04 1.36 -8.98
C VAL A 208 -6.48 1.48 -9.48
N TYR A 209 -7.49 1.14 -8.66
CA TYR A 209 -8.89 1.30 -9.06
C TYR A 209 -9.27 2.76 -9.26
N SER A 210 -8.73 3.68 -8.46
CA SER A 210 -8.93 5.13 -8.67
C SER A 210 -8.26 5.60 -9.97
N ALA A 211 -7.03 5.17 -10.23
CA ALA A 211 -6.28 5.53 -11.44
C ALA A 211 -6.92 4.99 -12.72
N ALA A 212 -7.41 3.76 -12.69
CA ALA A 212 -8.03 3.04 -13.79
C ALA A 212 -9.54 3.32 -13.97
N GLU A 213 -10.15 4.17 -13.11
CA GLU A 213 -11.60 4.42 -13.08
C GLU A 213 -12.42 3.13 -12.88
N MET A 214 -11.96 2.28 -11.94
CA MET A 214 -12.52 0.96 -11.65
C MET A 214 -13.02 0.84 -10.20
N LEU A 215 -13.35 1.97 -9.54
CA LEU A 215 -13.88 1.97 -8.17
C LEU A 215 -15.24 1.26 -8.11
N ASP A 216 -16.09 1.44 -9.11
CA ASP A 216 -17.30 0.63 -9.26
C ASP A 216 -16.91 -0.80 -9.68
N PRO A 217 -17.39 -1.84 -8.95
CA PRO A 217 -17.07 -3.23 -9.27
C PRO A 217 -17.46 -3.67 -10.69
N THR A 218 -18.50 -3.09 -11.28
CA THR A 218 -18.92 -3.40 -12.65
C THR A 218 -17.89 -2.97 -13.68
N ALA A 219 -17.13 -1.89 -13.42
CA ALA A 219 -16.04 -1.45 -14.29
C ALA A 219 -14.86 -2.45 -14.35
N ARG A 220 -14.86 -3.47 -13.46
CA ARG A 220 -13.91 -4.59 -13.42
C ARG A 220 -14.40 -5.84 -14.15
N GLY A 221 -15.55 -5.74 -14.84
CA GLY A 221 -16.16 -6.86 -15.54
C GLY A 221 -16.96 -7.81 -14.64
N TRP A 222 -17.21 -7.44 -13.39
CA TRP A 222 -18.05 -8.22 -12.47
C TRP A 222 -19.52 -7.92 -12.75
N LYS A 223 -20.30 -9.00 -12.84
CA LYS A 223 -21.75 -8.93 -13.00
C LYS A 223 -22.44 -9.07 -11.63
#